data_42cd718cacaa6562078563ad89838c04
#
_entry.id   42cd718cacaa6562078563ad89838c04
#
_cell.length_a   1.000
_cell.length_b   1.000
_cell.length_c   1.000
_cell.angle_alpha   90.00
_cell.angle_beta   90.00
_cell.angle_gamma   90.00
#
_symmetry.space_group_name_H-M   'P 1'
#
loop_
_entity.id
_entity.type
_entity.pdbx_description
1 polymer ?
#
loop_
_entity_poly.entity_id
_entity_poly.type
_entity_poly.pdbx_seq_one_letter_code
_entity_poly.pdbx_strand_id
1 'polypeptide(L)'
;LRVDATYNLGEVTVNGMRVISKVDRQILLPTSTMKKHSSNGYDLLSKMTLNGIMTDPIKQEIKSLKGGSVQVRINDVKANQQDITALRPDEVVRVEYIDNPGVRYSDGSMDAVINFVVKRRYAGYVGGLRTMLAFTTGFNNSNAYFKYNYKKSEFSIYYNFSYRGYDKRKV
;
A
#
# COMPACT_ATOMS: atom_id res chain seq x y z
N LEU A 1 40.10 -33.24 -30.33
CA LEU A 1 38.70 -33.44 -29.94
C LEU A 1 38.24 -32.19 -29.17
N ARG A 2 37.43 -31.34 -29.84
CA ARG A 2 36.74 -30.21 -29.20
C ARG A 2 35.38 -30.72 -28.72
N VAL A 3 35.15 -30.69 -27.44
CA VAL A 3 33.84 -30.98 -26.86
C VAL A 3 33.13 -29.64 -26.76
N ASP A 4 32.19 -29.38 -27.68
CA ASP A 4 31.27 -28.24 -27.60
C ASP A 4 30.22 -28.56 -26.55
N ALA A 5 30.41 -28.02 -25.35
CA ALA A 5 29.40 -28.09 -24.30
C ALA A 5 28.29 -27.03 -24.61
N THR A 6 27.19 -27.46 -25.17
CA THR A 6 25.98 -26.66 -25.30
C THR A 6 25.31 -26.51 -23.93
N TYR A 7 25.50 -25.34 -23.32
CA TYR A 7 24.73 -24.97 -22.12
C TYR A 7 23.32 -24.55 -22.55
N ASN A 8 22.35 -25.37 -22.22
CA ASN A 8 20.96 -25.01 -22.36
C ASN A 8 20.60 -24.01 -21.25
N LEU A 9 20.64 -22.70 -21.58
CA LEU A 9 20.15 -21.66 -20.70
C LEU A 9 18.64 -21.78 -20.70
N GLY A 10 18.08 -22.21 -19.57
CA GLY A 10 16.63 -22.25 -19.38
C GLY A 10 16.03 -20.87 -19.68
N GLU A 11 14.85 -20.85 -20.24
CA GLU A 11 14.11 -19.63 -20.58
C GLU A 11 13.95 -18.73 -19.32
N VAL A 12 14.65 -17.59 -19.32
CA VAL A 12 14.49 -16.59 -18.27
C VAL A 12 13.28 -15.73 -18.62
N THR A 13 12.11 -16.08 -18.10
CA THR A 13 10.92 -15.25 -18.22
C THR A 13 11.03 -14.07 -17.27
N VAL A 14 11.37 -12.89 -17.79
CA VAL A 14 11.37 -11.65 -17.01
C VAL A 14 9.92 -11.14 -16.91
N ASN A 15 9.26 -11.41 -15.80
CA ASN A 15 7.96 -10.85 -15.49
C ASN A 15 8.13 -9.43 -14.90
N GLY A 16 8.37 -8.44 -15.78
CA GLY A 16 8.41 -7.04 -15.40
C GLY A 16 7.00 -6.47 -15.10
N MET A 17 6.93 -5.50 -14.19
CA MET A 17 5.71 -4.71 -13.97
C MET A 17 5.34 -3.98 -15.26
N ARG A 18 4.08 -4.09 -15.68
CA ARG A 18 3.58 -3.40 -16.86
C ARG A 18 3.09 -2.00 -16.48
N VAL A 19 3.67 -0.98 -17.09
CA VAL A 19 3.27 0.42 -16.92
C VAL A 19 2.65 0.93 -18.21
N ILE A 20 1.46 1.52 -18.14
CA ILE A 20 0.76 2.14 -19.24
C ILE A 20 0.61 3.62 -18.93
N SER A 21 1.34 4.46 -19.66
CA SER A 21 1.25 5.92 -19.51
C SER A 21 0.05 6.45 -20.31
N LYS A 22 -0.80 7.19 -19.64
CA LYS A 22 -1.88 8.01 -20.24
C LYS A 22 -1.54 9.49 -20.08
N VAL A 23 -2.30 10.36 -20.70
CA VAL A 23 -2.10 11.82 -20.65
C VAL A 23 -2.22 12.37 -19.23
N ASP A 24 -3.14 11.81 -18.43
CA ASP A 24 -3.50 12.30 -17.08
C ASP A 24 -3.00 11.41 -15.95
N ARG A 25 -2.55 10.20 -16.24
CA ARG A 25 -2.14 9.20 -15.23
C ARG A 25 -1.25 8.10 -15.77
N GLN A 26 -0.56 7.44 -14.88
CA GLN A 26 0.12 6.18 -15.16
C GLN A 26 -0.70 5.03 -14.56
N ILE A 27 -0.89 3.98 -15.33
CA ILE A 27 -1.55 2.76 -14.89
C ILE A 27 -0.48 1.69 -14.70
N LEU A 28 -0.34 1.20 -13.48
CA LEU A 28 0.63 0.20 -13.11
C LEU A 28 -0.11 -1.11 -12.84
N LEU A 29 0.33 -2.17 -13.50
CA LEU A 29 -0.23 -3.51 -13.35
C LEU A 29 0.73 -4.34 -12.50
N PRO A 30 0.40 -4.59 -11.20
CA PRO A 30 1.24 -5.39 -10.34
C PRO A 30 1.29 -6.84 -10.84
N THR A 31 2.48 -7.44 -10.83
CA THR A 31 2.66 -8.83 -11.22
C THR A 31 2.08 -9.77 -10.17
N SER A 32 1.78 -11.02 -10.55
CA SER A 32 1.34 -12.06 -9.61
C SER A 32 2.35 -12.29 -8.49
N THR A 33 3.64 -12.22 -8.81
CA THR A 33 4.74 -12.33 -7.85
C THR A 33 4.73 -11.19 -6.83
N MET A 34 4.59 -9.94 -7.27
CA MET A 34 4.48 -8.78 -6.37
C MET A 34 3.28 -8.93 -5.42
N LYS A 35 2.12 -9.31 -5.95
CA LYS A 35 0.91 -9.53 -5.14
C LYS A 35 1.10 -10.62 -4.10
N LYS A 36 1.67 -11.76 -4.49
CA LYS A 36 1.88 -12.92 -3.62
C LYS A 36 2.86 -12.63 -2.47
N HIS A 37 3.87 -11.80 -2.73
CA HIS A 37 4.90 -11.46 -1.74
C HIS A 37 4.62 -10.14 -1.01
N SER A 38 3.45 -9.56 -1.17
CA SER A 38 3.05 -8.36 -0.46
C SER A 38 1.99 -8.68 0.59
N SER A 39 2.14 -8.09 1.78
CA SER A 39 1.24 -8.32 2.90
C SER A 39 0.06 -7.33 2.95
N ASN A 40 0.23 -6.12 2.41
CA ASN A 40 -0.76 -5.05 2.41
C ASN A 40 -0.51 -4.05 1.27
N GLY A 41 -1.32 -2.97 1.21
CA GLY A 41 -1.19 -1.95 0.19
C GLY A 41 0.13 -1.19 0.21
N TYR A 42 0.70 -0.91 1.39
CA TYR A 42 2.00 -0.23 1.51
C TYR A 42 3.14 -1.09 0.98
N ASP A 43 3.15 -2.37 1.34
CA ASP A 43 4.16 -3.32 0.88
C ASP A 43 4.06 -3.54 -0.65
N LEU A 44 2.85 -3.57 -1.19
CA LEU A 44 2.66 -3.63 -2.64
C LEU A 44 3.21 -2.39 -3.34
N LEU A 45 2.92 -1.17 -2.84
CA LEU A 45 3.43 0.08 -3.40
C LEU A 45 4.95 0.18 -3.34
N SER A 46 5.57 -0.25 -2.25
CA SER A 46 7.03 -0.21 -2.11
C SER A 46 7.75 -1.02 -3.18
N LYS A 47 7.13 -2.12 -3.64
CA LYS A 47 7.65 -2.97 -4.72
C LYS A 47 7.37 -2.43 -6.13
N MET A 48 6.41 -1.51 -6.25
CA MET A 48 6.01 -0.95 -7.54
C MET A 48 6.86 0.24 -7.99
N THR A 49 7.66 0.83 -7.13
CA THR A 49 8.58 1.95 -7.42
C THR A 49 7.91 3.06 -8.23
N LEU A 50 7.18 3.94 -7.54
CA LEU A 50 6.54 5.11 -8.16
C LEU A 50 7.51 6.28 -8.23
N ASN A 51 7.60 6.95 -9.38
CA ASN A 51 8.44 8.12 -9.53
C ASN A 51 7.97 9.27 -8.63
N GLY A 52 8.88 9.83 -7.83
CA GLY A 52 8.57 10.94 -6.93
C GLY A 52 7.83 10.56 -5.65
N ILE A 53 7.61 9.27 -5.39
CA ILE A 53 6.95 8.76 -4.18
C ILE A 53 7.89 7.84 -3.42
N MET A 54 7.99 8.07 -2.13
CA MET A 54 8.66 7.18 -1.18
C MET A 54 7.60 6.47 -0.34
N THR A 55 7.65 5.14 -0.31
CA THR A 55 6.75 4.32 0.49
C THR A 55 7.56 3.55 1.53
N ASP A 56 7.24 3.73 2.80
CA ASP A 56 7.81 2.97 3.92
C ASP A 56 6.75 1.98 4.43
N PRO A 57 6.86 0.69 4.12
CA PRO A 57 5.88 -0.31 4.53
C PRO A 57 5.93 -0.61 6.03
N ILE A 58 7.06 -0.34 6.70
CA ILE A 58 7.22 -0.58 8.14
C ILE A 58 6.52 0.52 8.93
N LYS A 59 6.77 1.78 8.56
CA LYS A 59 6.13 2.95 9.17
C LYS A 59 4.71 3.17 8.69
N GLN A 60 4.32 2.51 7.58
CA GLN A 60 3.05 2.71 6.87
C GLN A 60 2.86 4.17 6.43
N GLU A 61 3.91 4.73 5.86
CA GLU A 61 3.94 6.09 5.34
C GLU A 61 4.14 6.12 3.84
N ILE A 62 3.46 7.08 3.21
CA ILE A 62 3.64 7.42 1.79
C ILE A 62 3.93 8.91 1.75
N LYS A 63 5.08 9.28 1.17
CA LYS A 63 5.55 10.67 1.09
C LYS A 63 5.89 11.03 -0.34
N SER A 64 5.60 12.28 -0.71
CA SER A 64 6.12 12.87 -1.94
C SER A 64 7.57 13.34 -1.72
N LEU A 65 8.43 13.08 -2.69
CA LEU A 65 9.78 13.64 -2.72
C LEU A 65 9.78 15.15 -3.05
N LYS A 66 8.65 15.67 -3.54
CA LYS A 66 8.46 17.09 -3.81
C LYS A 66 8.07 17.91 -2.56
N GLY A 67 7.69 17.21 -1.46
CA GLY A 67 7.35 17.80 -0.17
C GLY A 67 5.86 18.08 0.04
N GLY A 68 5.02 17.92 -0.97
CA GLY A 68 3.57 18.07 -0.85
C GLY A 68 2.88 16.80 -0.34
N SER A 69 1.56 16.87 -0.22
CA SER A 69 0.75 15.76 0.28
C SER A 69 0.48 14.71 -0.81
N VAL A 70 0.32 13.46 -0.37
CA VAL A 70 -0.11 12.34 -1.24
C VAL A 70 -1.46 11.83 -0.76
N GLN A 71 -2.44 11.79 -1.66
CA GLN A 71 -3.74 11.21 -1.36
C GLN A 71 -3.82 9.78 -1.88
N VAL A 72 -4.21 8.87 -1.01
CA VAL A 72 -4.50 7.48 -1.42
C VAL A 72 -6.01 7.27 -1.52
N ARG A 73 -6.41 6.53 -2.54
CA ARG A 73 -7.80 6.18 -2.84
C ARG A 73 -7.92 4.69 -3.11
N ILE A 74 -9.10 4.15 -2.86
CA ILE A 74 -9.46 2.77 -3.23
C ILE A 74 -10.78 2.85 -4.00
N ASN A 75 -10.76 2.41 -5.26
CA ASN A 75 -11.90 2.55 -6.19
C ASN A 75 -12.48 3.99 -6.20
N ASP A 76 -11.59 4.98 -6.32
CA ASP A 76 -11.90 6.42 -6.32
C ASP A 76 -12.46 7.01 -5.02
N VAL A 77 -12.54 6.23 -3.94
CA VAL A 77 -12.91 6.70 -2.60
C VAL A 77 -11.65 6.98 -1.79
N LYS A 78 -11.58 8.15 -1.12
CA LYS A 78 -10.45 8.51 -0.26
C LYS A 78 -10.26 7.44 0.82
N ALA A 79 -9.05 6.90 0.91
CA ALA A 79 -8.67 5.87 1.85
C ALA A 79 -7.87 6.45 3.02
N ASN A 80 -8.09 5.91 4.21
CA ASN A 80 -7.28 6.18 5.38
C ASN A 80 -6.15 5.16 5.51
N GLN A 81 -5.28 5.33 6.51
CA GLN A 81 -4.14 4.44 6.74
C GLN A 81 -4.58 2.99 6.98
N GLN A 82 -5.67 2.79 7.72
CA GLN A 82 -6.22 1.47 8.04
C GLN A 82 -6.76 0.77 6.79
N ASP A 83 -7.40 1.52 5.89
CA ASP A 83 -7.89 0.99 4.61
C ASP A 83 -6.76 0.44 3.76
N ILE A 84 -5.62 1.15 3.70
CA ILE A 84 -4.45 0.73 2.94
C ILE A 84 -3.79 -0.49 3.61
N THR A 85 -3.75 -0.53 4.95
CA THR A 85 -3.24 -1.67 5.72
C THR A 85 -4.12 -2.91 5.54
N ALA A 86 -5.44 -2.72 5.48
CA ALA A 86 -6.41 -3.79 5.26
C ALA A 86 -6.50 -4.25 3.80
N LEU A 87 -5.89 -3.50 2.87
CA LEU A 87 -5.93 -3.81 1.45
C LEU A 87 -5.19 -5.12 1.15
N ARG A 88 -5.90 -6.05 0.53
CA ARG A 88 -5.32 -7.32 0.09
C ARG A 88 -4.69 -7.17 -1.30
N PRO A 89 -3.38 -7.42 -1.45
CA PRO A 89 -2.70 -7.29 -2.74
C PRO A 89 -3.30 -8.16 -3.85
N ASP A 90 -3.84 -9.33 -3.52
CA ASP A 90 -4.46 -10.24 -4.50
C ASP A 90 -5.67 -9.64 -5.20
N GLU A 91 -6.37 -8.72 -4.54
CA GLU A 91 -7.56 -8.06 -5.05
C GLU A 91 -7.23 -6.87 -5.95
N VAL A 92 -6.01 -6.34 -5.86
CA VAL A 92 -5.59 -5.19 -6.65
C VAL A 92 -5.49 -5.59 -8.13
N VAL A 93 -6.30 -4.95 -8.96
CA VAL A 93 -6.28 -5.13 -10.42
C VAL A 93 -5.20 -4.27 -11.04
N ARG A 94 -5.16 -3.01 -10.63
CA ARG A 94 -4.18 -2.01 -11.07
C ARG A 94 -4.03 -0.90 -10.03
N VAL A 95 -2.95 -0.17 -10.13
CA VAL A 95 -2.72 1.07 -9.39
C VAL A 95 -2.66 2.21 -10.41
N GLU A 96 -3.42 3.25 -10.19
CA GLU A 96 -3.40 4.46 -11.00
C GLU A 96 -2.64 5.53 -10.22
N TYR A 97 -1.60 6.06 -10.84
CA TYR A 97 -0.77 7.13 -10.29
C TYR A 97 -0.99 8.40 -11.09
N ILE A 98 -1.38 9.46 -10.40
CA ILE A 98 -1.61 10.79 -10.98
C ILE A 98 -0.59 11.73 -10.34
N ASP A 99 0.39 12.16 -11.14
CA ASP A 99 1.34 13.19 -10.72
C ASP A 99 0.73 14.57 -10.98
N ASN A 100 0.86 15.46 -10.01
CA ASN A 100 0.31 16.81 -10.07
C ASN A 100 -1.20 16.84 -10.44
N PRO A 101 -2.07 16.31 -9.56
CA PRO A 101 -3.50 16.07 -9.87
C PRO A 101 -4.35 17.33 -10.08
N GLY A 102 -3.78 18.51 -9.81
CA GLY A 102 -4.47 19.81 -9.95
C GLY A 102 -5.67 19.95 -9.01
N VAL A 103 -6.50 20.96 -9.28
CA VAL A 103 -7.67 21.35 -8.45
C VAL A 103 -8.78 20.31 -8.37
N ARG A 104 -8.76 19.29 -9.24
CA ARG A 104 -9.79 18.23 -9.25
C ARG A 104 -9.79 17.39 -7.97
N TYR A 105 -8.63 17.25 -7.33
CA TYR A 105 -8.47 16.36 -6.17
C TYR A 105 -8.18 17.11 -4.88
N SER A 106 -7.78 18.39 -4.96
CA SER A 106 -7.36 19.21 -3.82
C SER A 106 -7.38 20.69 -4.15
N ASP A 107 -7.15 21.49 -3.14
CA ASP A 107 -6.92 22.94 -3.15
C ASP A 107 -5.55 23.38 -3.70
N GLY A 108 -4.83 22.48 -4.35
CA GLY A 108 -3.53 22.79 -4.99
C GLY A 108 -2.29 22.41 -4.19
N SER A 109 -2.44 21.89 -2.95
CA SER A 109 -1.30 21.46 -2.11
C SER A 109 -0.91 19.99 -2.28
N MET A 110 -1.55 19.30 -3.23
CA MET A 110 -1.38 17.86 -3.44
C MET A 110 -0.43 17.57 -4.59
N ASP A 111 0.63 16.82 -4.30
CA ASP A 111 1.62 16.42 -5.31
C ASP A 111 1.19 15.20 -6.12
N ALA A 112 0.48 14.26 -5.49
CA ALA A 112 0.11 13.04 -6.16
C ALA A 112 -1.17 12.41 -5.61
N VAL A 113 -1.86 11.67 -6.48
CA VAL A 113 -2.96 10.77 -6.11
C VAL A 113 -2.60 9.35 -6.53
N ILE A 114 -2.77 8.42 -5.62
CA ILE A 114 -2.59 6.99 -5.86
C ILE A 114 -3.94 6.31 -5.67
N ASN A 115 -4.49 5.73 -6.74
CA ASN A 115 -5.77 5.03 -6.68
C ASN A 115 -5.59 3.53 -6.90
N PHE A 116 -5.85 2.73 -5.88
CA PHE A 116 -5.93 1.29 -5.98
C PHE A 116 -7.27 0.89 -6.59
N VAL A 117 -7.26 0.33 -7.76
CA VAL A 117 -8.44 -0.27 -8.35
C VAL A 117 -8.47 -1.74 -7.98
N VAL A 118 -9.43 -2.11 -7.13
CA VAL A 118 -9.57 -3.46 -6.60
C VAL A 118 -10.82 -4.14 -7.13
N LYS A 119 -10.77 -5.47 -7.21
CA LYS A 119 -11.95 -6.28 -7.50
C LYS A 119 -12.95 -6.08 -6.36
N ARG A 120 -14.17 -5.69 -6.67
CA ARG A 120 -15.24 -5.64 -5.66
C ARG A 120 -15.57 -7.04 -5.21
N ARG A 121 -15.41 -7.33 -3.93
CA ARG A 121 -15.98 -8.53 -3.34
C ARG A 121 -17.48 -8.31 -3.15
N TYR A 122 -18.25 -9.29 -3.56
CA TYR A 122 -19.69 -9.28 -3.33
C TYR A 122 -20.02 -9.46 -1.85
N ALA A 123 -19.21 -10.23 -1.13
CA ALA A 123 -19.25 -10.39 0.32
C ALA A 123 -17.89 -10.84 0.85
N GLY A 124 -17.56 -10.45 2.06
CA GLY A 124 -16.32 -10.87 2.70
C GLY A 124 -16.03 -10.08 3.97
N TYR A 125 -15.07 -10.58 4.73
CA TYR A 125 -14.55 -9.89 5.91
C TYR A 125 -13.04 -9.84 5.86
N VAL A 126 -12.45 -8.86 6.51
CA VAL A 126 -11.02 -8.75 6.74
C VAL A 126 -10.80 -8.13 8.12
N GLY A 127 -9.82 -8.61 8.83
CA GLY A 127 -9.43 -8.07 10.14
C GLY A 127 -7.94 -8.22 10.36
N GLY A 128 -7.39 -7.39 11.22
CA GLY A 128 -5.99 -7.44 11.58
C GLY A 128 -5.73 -6.83 12.95
N LEU A 129 -4.62 -7.26 13.54
CA LEU A 129 -4.09 -6.76 14.79
C LEU A 129 -2.63 -6.37 14.57
N ARG A 130 -2.28 -5.16 15.00
CA ARG A 130 -0.89 -4.70 15.05
C ARG A 130 -0.59 -4.24 16.47
N THR A 131 0.49 -4.76 17.05
CA THR A 131 0.97 -4.34 18.37
C THR A 131 2.42 -3.93 18.26
N MET A 132 2.74 -2.77 18.81
CA MET A 132 4.09 -2.25 18.95
C MET A 132 4.39 -2.05 20.42
N LEU A 133 5.33 -2.83 20.95
CA LEU A 133 5.73 -2.83 22.34
C LEU A 133 7.19 -2.37 22.45
N ALA A 134 7.44 -1.38 23.33
CA ALA A 134 8.78 -0.99 23.71
C ALA A 134 8.95 -1.24 25.22
N PHE A 135 9.67 -2.30 25.56
CA PHE A 135 9.83 -2.74 26.94
C PHE A 135 10.68 -1.79 27.77
N THR A 136 11.62 -1.09 27.14
CA THR A 136 12.55 -0.16 27.82
C THR A 136 11.91 1.15 28.25
N THR A 137 10.86 1.59 27.54
CA THR A 137 10.19 2.89 27.78
C THR A 137 8.75 2.72 28.26
N GLY A 138 8.27 1.47 28.46
CA GLY A 138 6.90 1.21 28.86
C GLY A 138 5.85 1.72 27.84
N PHE A 139 6.20 1.69 26.55
CA PHE A 139 5.31 2.14 25.48
C PHE A 139 4.58 0.95 24.86
N ASN A 140 3.28 1.09 24.71
CA ASN A 140 2.44 0.15 23.94
C ASN A 140 1.55 0.93 23.00
N ASN A 141 1.56 0.54 21.73
CA ASN A 141 0.62 1.03 20.72
C ASN A 141 0.04 -0.17 19.98
N SER A 142 -1.23 -0.42 20.19
CA SER A 142 -1.95 -1.55 19.61
C SER A 142 -3.12 -1.05 18.79
N ASN A 143 -3.23 -1.54 17.56
CA ASN A 143 -4.32 -1.22 16.64
C ASN A 143 -4.99 -2.52 16.21
N ALA A 144 -6.31 -2.55 16.26
CA ALA A 144 -7.11 -3.62 15.72
C ALA A 144 -8.12 -3.06 14.74
N TYR A 145 -8.40 -3.79 13.67
CA TYR A 145 -9.44 -3.42 12.72
C TYR A 145 -10.21 -4.64 12.27
N PHE A 146 -11.49 -4.41 11.97
CA PHE A 146 -12.37 -5.39 11.36
C PHE A 146 -13.25 -4.70 10.32
N LYS A 147 -13.37 -5.31 9.14
CA LYS A 147 -14.12 -4.80 8.00
C LYS A 147 -14.99 -5.93 7.45
N TYR A 148 -16.27 -5.64 7.28
CA TYR A 148 -17.24 -6.56 6.70
C TYR A 148 -17.93 -5.92 5.51
N ASN A 149 -17.88 -6.58 4.36
CA ASN A 149 -18.52 -6.14 3.13
C ASN A 149 -19.65 -7.10 2.76
N TYR A 150 -20.80 -6.56 2.45
CA TYR A 150 -21.91 -7.33 1.91
C TYR A 150 -22.64 -6.50 0.85
N LYS A 151 -22.65 -6.99 -0.40
CA LYS A 151 -23.23 -6.30 -1.57
C LYS A 151 -22.66 -4.88 -1.74
N LYS A 152 -23.47 -3.86 -1.43
CA LYS A 152 -23.11 -2.44 -1.52
C LYS A 152 -22.78 -1.81 -0.17
N SER A 153 -22.92 -2.56 0.91
CA SER A 153 -22.70 -2.08 2.29
C SER A 153 -21.32 -2.50 2.79
N GLU A 154 -20.65 -1.57 3.43
CA GLU A 154 -19.38 -1.80 4.14
C GLU A 154 -19.55 -1.39 5.59
N PHE A 155 -19.15 -2.27 6.51
CA PHE A 155 -19.10 -2.01 7.93
C PHE A 155 -17.66 -2.16 8.41
N SER A 156 -17.15 -1.13 9.11
CA SER A 156 -15.76 -1.10 9.58
C SER A 156 -15.71 -0.70 11.04
N ILE A 157 -14.91 -1.44 11.83
CA ILE A 157 -14.59 -1.11 13.21
C ILE A 157 -13.07 -0.96 13.31
N TYR A 158 -12.64 0.13 13.93
CA TYR A 158 -11.24 0.40 14.22
C TYR A 158 -11.08 0.64 15.71
N TYR A 159 -10.12 -0.01 16.33
CA TYR A 159 -9.77 0.16 17.72
C TYR A 159 -8.30 0.51 17.85
N ASN A 160 -8.02 1.60 18.54
CA ASN A 160 -6.66 2.04 18.85
C ASN A 160 -6.48 2.10 20.37
N PHE A 161 -5.45 1.46 20.86
CA PHE A 161 -5.02 1.55 22.25
C PHE A 161 -3.57 2.01 22.30
N SER A 162 -3.31 3.11 23.02
CA SER A 162 -1.96 3.56 23.26
C SER A 162 -1.74 3.78 24.76
N TYR A 163 -0.67 3.22 25.27
CA TYR A 163 -0.22 3.41 26.64
C TYR A 163 1.22 3.88 26.62
N ARG A 164 1.51 4.91 27.43
CA ARG A 164 2.85 5.42 27.63
C ARG A 164 3.12 5.49 29.13
N GLY A 165 3.98 4.61 29.64
CA GLY A 165 4.47 4.66 31.01
C GLY A 165 5.39 5.86 31.19
N TYR A 166 5.15 6.64 32.25
CA TYR A 166 6.04 7.74 32.63
C TYR A 166 7.07 7.19 33.63
N ASP A 167 8.34 7.21 33.24
CA ASP A 167 9.42 6.84 34.22
C ASP A 167 9.66 8.02 35.16
N LYS A 168 9.23 7.86 36.42
CA LYS A 168 9.42 8.84 37.48
C LYS A 168 10.86 8.94 38.00
N ARG A 169 11.84 8.27 37.38
CA ARG A 169 13.23 8.19 37.87
C ARG A 169 14.14 9.31 37.38
N LYS A 170 13.59 10.36 36.76
CA LYS A 170 14.35 11.57 36.41
C LYS A 170 13.74 12.77 37.12
N VAL A 171 14.03 12.86 38.41
CA VAL A 171 14.09 14.09 39.17
C VAL A 171 15.44 14.09 39.87
#